data_275c9f196c52e2614f2d7fce0e5954b4
#
_entry.id   275c9f196c52e2614f2d7fce0e5954b4
#
_cell.length_a   1.000
_cell.length_b   1.000
_cell.length_c   1.000
_cell.angle_alpha   90.00
_cell.angle_beta   90.00
_cell.angle_gamma   90.00
#
_symmetry.space_group_name_H-M   'P 1'
#
loop_
_entity.id
_entity.type
_entity.pdbx_description
1 polymer ?
#
loop_
_entity_poly.entity_id
_entity_poly.type
_entity_poly.pdbx_seq_one_letter_code
_entity_poly.pdbx_strand_id
1 'polypeptide(L)'
;MAKKLAKTKVKRRFPGFKELAGLMRFRKPILSPKRRRLARALTIWDLRKIAKRRTPQAPFDYTDGSAESESSLVRARQTFENIQFHPKVLIDVSKVDLSVEMLGERHAMPLGIAPTGFARMMQHEGERAGAAAAQAAGIPFCLSTLGTTSIEEVVKAAPEGRNA
;
A
#
# COMPACT_ATOMS: atom_id res chain seq x y z
N MET A 1 16.61 -55.21 21.72
CA MET A 1 17.66 -54.87 20.71
C MET A 1 17.31 -53.50 20.09
N ALA A 2 17.95 -52.43 20.55
CA ALA A 2 17.72 -51.08 20.01
C ALA A 2 18.67 -50.88 18.81
N LYS A 3 18.11 -50.70 17.61
CA LYS A 3 18.86 -50.39 16.38
C LYS A 3 19.38 -48.95 16.49
N LYS A 4 20.73 -48.81 16.63
CA LYS A 4 21.43 -47.52 16.54
C LYS A 4 21.17 -46.90 15.19
N LEU A 5 20.39 -45.80 15.14
CA LEU A 5 20.25 -44.95 13.97
C LEU A 5 21.62 -44.32 13.65
N ALA A 6 22.16 -44.64 12.48
CA ALA A 6 23.41 -44.06 11.99
C ALA A 6 23.20 -42.54 11.78
N LYS A 7 23.99 -41.75 12.47
CA LYS A 7 24.03 -40.29 12.29
C LYS A 7 24.64 -39.98 10.92
N THR A 8 23.77 -39.74 9.92
CA THR A 8 24.23 -39.28 8.60
C THR A 8 24.77 -37.85 8.76
N LYS A 9 26.08 -37.66 8.61
CA LYS A 9 26.71 -36.34 8.59
C LYS A 9 26.26 -35.62 7.32
N VAL A 10 25.33 -34.69 7.44
CA VAL A 10 24.94 -33.77 6.34
C VAL A 10 26.15 -32.88 6.04
N LYS A 11 26.80 -33.07 4.89
CA LYS A 11 27.85 -32.16 4.43
C LYS A 11 27.23 -30.83 4.07
N ARG A 12 27.59 -29.78 4.82
CA ARG A 12 27.22 -28.40 4.46
C ARG A 12 27.93 -28.04 3.16
N ARG A 13 27.18 -27.87 2.10
CA ARG A 13 27.67 -27.38 0.80
C ARG A 13 27.37 -25.88 0.70
N PHE A 14 28.40 -25.09 0.46
CA PHE A 14 28.19 -23.70 0.08
C PHE A 14 27.58 -23.64 -1.32
N PRO A 15 26.54 -22.83 -1.55
CA PRO A 15 25.95 -22.68 -2.88
C PRO A 15 26.98 -22.12 -3.86
N GLY A 16 27.03 -22.68 -5.06
CA GLY A 16 27.94 -22.22 -6.11
C GLY A 16 27.50 -20.85 -6.66
N PHE A 17 28.45 -20.11 -7.25
CA PHE A 17 28.18 -18.77 -7.82
C PHE A 17 27.00 -18.77 -8.82
N LYS A 18 26.83 -19.83 -9.61
CA LYS A 18 25.68 -19.97 -10.54
C LYS A 18 24.34 -20.10 -9.82
N GLU A 19 24.31 -20.73 -8.66
CA GLU A 19 23.11 -20.87 -7.82
C GLU A 19 22.76 -19.53 -7.17
N LEU A 20 23.78 -18.77 -6.75
CA LEU A 20 23.61 -17.42 -6.19
C LEU A 20 23.24 -16.38 -7.25
N ALA A 21 23.77 -16.49 -8.47
CA ALA A 21 23.46 -15.57 -9.57
C ALA A 21 21.98 -15.55 -9.92
N GLY A 22 21.27 -16.68 -9.82
CA GLY A 22 19.83 -16.76 -10.01
C GLY A 22 19.01 -16.01 -8.95
N LEU A 23 19.57 -15.79 -7.76
CA LEU A 23 18.94 -15.04 -6.67
C LEU A 23 19.20 -13.52 -6.78
N MET A 24 20.26 -13.12 -7.51
CA MET A 24 20.62 -11.73 -7.70
C MET A 24 19.76 -11.10 -8.83
N ARG A 25 18.71 -10.38 -8.45
CA ARG A 25 17.90 -9.58 -9.38
C ARG A 25 18.54 -8.21 -9.55
N PHE A 26 19.26 -7.99 -10.63
CA PHE A 26 19.74 -6.66 -11.03
C PHE A 26 18.56 -5.81 -11.49
N ARG A 27 18.19 -4.81 -10.70
CA ARG A 27 17.18 -3.82 -11.10
C ARG A 27 17.85 -2.73 -11.95
N LYS A 28 17.20 -2.35 -13.04
CA LYS A 28 17.63 -1.19 -13.83
C LYS A 28 17.74 0.05 -12.94
N PRO A 29 18.79 0.87 -13.06
CA PRO A 29 18.95 2.07 -12.24
C PRO A 29 17.81 3.06 -12.52
N ILE A 30 17.20 3.56 -11.44
CA ILE A 30 16.15 4.57 -11.54
C ILE A 30 16.83 5.94 -11.60
N LEU A 31 16.86 6.56 -12.78
CA LEU A 31 17.52 7.85 -13.01
C LEU A 31 16.75 9.02 -12.38
N SER A 32 15.41 8.97 -12.40
CA SER A 32 14.59 10.03 -11.81
C SER A 32 14.74 10.10 -10.28
N PRO A 33 15.18 11.24 -9.71
CA PRO A 33 15.30 11.41 -8.26
C PRO A 33 13.98 11.21 -7.52
N LYS A 34 12.86 11.65 -8.12
CA LYS A 34 11.50 11.46 -7.58
C LYS A 34 11.16 9.97 -7.48
N ARG A 35 11.30 9.23 -8.60
CA ARG A 35 11.01 7.79 -8.63
C ARG A 35 11.92 6.99 -7.70
N ARG A 36 13.22 7.33 -7.65
CA ARG A 36 14.19 6.66 -6.77
C ARG A 36 13.82 6.84 -5.29
N ARG A 37 13.37 8.03 -4.89
CA ARG A 37 12.92 8.32 -3.52
C ARG A 37 11.66 7.55 -3.16
N LEU A 38 10.66 7.53 -4.06
CA LEU A 38 9.44 6.75 -3.85
C LEU A 38 9.72 5.24 -3.80
N ALA A 39 10.62 4.75 -4.64
CA ALA A 39 11.02 3.34 -4.63
C ALA A 39 11.75 2.90 -3.35
N ARG A 40 12.26 3.85 -2.55
CA ARG A 40 12.86 3.60 -1.23
C ARG A 40 11.85 3.63 -0.09
N ALA A 41 10.66 4.16 -0.32
CA ALA A 41 9.59 4.17 0.67
C ALA A 41 8.92 2.77 0.68
N LEU A 42 9.19 2.00 1.71
CA LEU A 42 8.66 0.65 1.87
C LEU A 42 7.36 0.64 2.68
N THR A 43 7.11 1.70 3.43
CA THR A 43 5.97 1.84 4.32
C THR A 43 5.30 3.21 4.15
N ILE A 44 4.06 3.34 4.62
CA ILE A 44 3.36 4.63 4.72
C ILE A 44 4.15 5.63 5.59
N TRP A 45 4.84 5.16 6.62
CA TRP A 45 5.69 5.98 7.48
C TRP A 45 6.88 6.60 6.74
N ASP A 46 7.43 5.90 5.76
CA ASP A 46 8.48 6.46 4.92
C ASP A 46 7.93 7.56 4.00
N LEU A 47 6.71 7.37 3.47
CA LEU A 47 6.01 8.41 2.71
C LEU A 47 5.73 9.64 3.58
N ARG A 48 5.27 9.45 4.82
CA ARG A 48 5.07 10.54 5.79
C ARG A 48 6.36 11.34 6.01
N LYS A 49 7.51 10.68 6.21
CA LYS A 49 8.82 11.34 6.35
C LYS A 49 9.21 12.14 5.11
N ILE A 50 8.88 11.63 3.92
CA ILE A 50 9.12 12.34 2.66
C ILE A 50 8.20 13.56 2.56
N ALA A 51 6.92 13.42 2.89
CA ALA A 51 5.94 14.50 2.88
C ALA A 51 6.36 15.62 3.83
N LYS A 52 6.71 15.32 5.07
CA LYS A 52 7.17 16.29 6.08
C LYS A 52 8.31 17.20 5.59
N ARG A 53 9.19 16.68 4.73
CA ARG A 53 10.33 17.44 4.20
C ARG A 53 10.00 18.26 2.96
N ARG A 54 8.80 18.12 2.38
CA ARG A 54 8.47 18.67 1.07
C ARG A 54 7.21 19.48 1.02
N THR A 55 6.31 19.20 1.92
CA THR A 55 5.06 19.95 2.05
C THR A 55 5.30 21.12 3.00
N PRO A 56 4.74 22.31 2.73
CA PRO A 56 4.73 23.40 3.68
C PRO A 56 4.16 22.95 5.03
N GLN A 57 4.63 23.56 6.12
CA GLN A 57 4.30 23.12 7.46
C GLN A 57 2.80 23.08 7.73
N ALA A 58 2.07 24.15 7.44
CA ALA A 58 0.63 24.22 7.75
C ALA A 58 -0.21 23.13 7.05
N PRO A 59 -0.12 22.88 5.72
CA PRO A 59 -0.77 21.73 5.10
C PRO A 59 -0.35 20.40 5.68
N PHE A 60 0.94 20.23 5.98
CA PHE A 60 1.43 19.00 6.57
C PHE A 60 0.82 18.74 7.94
N ASP A 61 0.87 19.74 8.85
CA ASP A 61 0.36 19.62 10.21
C ASP A 61 -1.17 19.39 10.22
N TYR A 62 -1.91 20.05 9.31
CA TYR A 62 -3.34 19.81 9.13
C TYR A 62 -3.66 18.35 8.77
N THR A 63 -2.89 17.74 7.88
CA THR A 63 -3.13 16.36 7.43
C THR A 63 -2.58 15.31 8.39
N ASP A 64 -1.46 15.60 9.06
CA ASP A 64 -0.75 14.69 9.93
C ASP A 64 -1.33 14.62 11.34
N GLY A 65 -1.95 15.71 11.78
CA GLY A 65 -2.53 15.87 13.10
C GLY A 65 -3.95 15.29 13.23
N SER A 66 -4.46 15.36 14.43
CA SER A 66 -5.80 14.91 14.78
C SER A 66 -6.42 15.89 15.80
N ALA A 67 -7.69 15.67 16.15
CA ALA A 67 -8.42 16.55 17.06
C ALA A 67 -7.85 16.50 18.49
N GLU A 68 -7.77 17.65 19.12
CA GLU A 68 -7.40 17.87 20.54
C GLU A 68 -6.11 17.15 20.94
N SER A 69 -6.20 16.19 21.88
CA SER A 69 -5.07 15.43 22.40
C SER A 69 -4.60 14.28 21.49
N GLU A 70 -5.17 14.14 20.30
CA GLU A 70 -4.85 13.08 19.33
C GLU A 70 -5.05 11.64 19.86
N SER A 71 -5.75 11.47 20.98
CA SER A 71 -5.94 10.15 21.62
C SER A 71 -6.67 9.16 20.73
N SER A 72 -7.59 9.63 19.88
CA SER A 72 -8.32 8.79 18.91
C SER A 72 -7.40 8.26 17.80
N LEU A 73 -6.46 9.09 17.32
CA LEU A 73 -5.45 8.70 16.35
C LEU A 73 -4.54 7.60 16.90
N VAL A 74 -4.09 7.75 18.16
CA VAL A 74 -3.26 6.74 18.82
C VAL A 74 -4.02 5.41 18.97
N ARG A 75 -5.27 5.45 19.43
CA ARG A 75 -6.11 4.25 19.55
C ARG A 75 -6.38 3.55 18.23
N ALA A 76 -6.67 4.32 17.18
CA ALA A 76 -6.89 3.76 15.85
C ALA A 76 -5.66 2.98 15.35
N ARG A 77 -4.46 3.52 15.58
CA ARG A 77 -3.20 2.83 15.24
C ARG A 77 -3.01 1.55 16.05
N GLN A 78 -3.22 1.61 17.36
CA GLN A 78 -3.12 0.44 18.24
C GLN A 78 -4.09 -0.68 17.84
N THR A 79 -5.28 -0.34 17.34
CA THR A 79 -6.24 -1.33 16.83
C THR A 79 -5.66 -2.15 15.69
N PHE A 80 -4.94 -1.52 14.75
CA PHE A 80 -4.25 -2.25 13.68
C PHE A 80 -3.10 -3.12 14.20
N GLU A 81 -2.35 -2.66 15.20
CA GLU A 81 -1.24 -3.42 15.80
C GLU A 81 -1.74 -4.66 16.54
N ASN A 82 -2.99 -4.64 17.04
CA ASN A 82 -3.61 -5.78 17.71
C ASN A 82 -4.12 -6.86 16.73
N ILE A 83 -4.18 -6.57 15.43
CA ILE A 83 -4.58 -7.55 14.42
C ILE A 83 -3.40 -8.45 14.11
N GLN A 84 -3.58 -9.75 14.33
CA GLN A 84 -2.53 -10.75 14.10
C GLN A 84 -2.95 -11.72 13.01
N PHE A 85 -1.99 -12.13 12.19
CA PHE A 85 -2.20 -13.21 11.23
C PHE A 85 -2.18 -14.55 11.96
N HIS A 86 -3.14 -15.41 11.63
CA HIS A 86 -3.16 -16.81 12.07
C HIS A 86 -2.73 -17.71 10.88
N PRO A 87 -1.44 -17.98 10.71
CA PRO A 87 -0.95 -18.73 9.55
C PRO A 87 -1.41 -20.18 9.62
N LYS A 88 -1.83 -20.73 8.47
CA LYS A 88 -2.09 -22.14 8.28
C LYS A 88 -1.10 -22.69 7.26
N VAL A 89 -0.53 -23.86 7.56
CA VAL A 89 0.39 -24.55 6.67
C VAL A 89 -0.33 -25.59 5.81
N LEU A 90 0.27 -26.01 4.71
CA LEU A 90 -0.24 -27.05 3.81
C LEU A 90 -1.60 -26.70 3.15
N ILE A 91 -1.87 -25.40 2.97
CA ILE A 91 -3.02 -24.93 2.20
C ILE A 91 -2.52 -24.41 0.85
N ASP A 92 -3.17 -24.86 -0.23
CA ASP A 92 -2.90 -24.31 -1.56
C ASP A 92 -3.39 -22.86 -1.65
N VAL A 93 -2.44 -21.95 -1.85
CA VAL A 93 -2.69 -20.51 -2.02
C VAL A 93 -2.33 -20.03 -3.43
N SER A 94 -2.24 -20.94 -4.40
CA SER A 94 -1.90 -20.61 -5.79
C SER A 94 -2.95 -19.74 -6.48
N LYS A 95 -4.21 -19.80 -6.01
CA LYS A 95 -5.33 -19.01 -6.51
C LYS A 95 -6.08 -18.37 -5.34
N VAL A 96 -5.76 -17.11 -5.06
CA VAL A 96 -6.47 -16.31 -4.05
C VAL A 96 -7.38 -15.33 -4.77
N ASP A 97 -8.69 -15.46 -4.58
CA ASP A 97 -9.68 -14.48 -5.04
C ASP A 97 -10.03 -13.54 -3.89
N LEU A 98 -9.72 -12.26 -4.05
CA LEU A 98 -10.06 -11.20 -3.10
C LEU A 98 -11.27 -10.39 -3.55
N SER A 99 -11.90 -10.74 -4.68
CA SER A 99 -13.02 -9.97 -5.21
C SER A 99 -14.21 -9.99 -4.26
N VAL A 100 -14.93 -8.89 -4.21
CA VAL A 100 -16.08 -8.66 -3.35
C VAL A 100 -17.13 -7.83 -4.07
N GLU A 101 -18.38 -8.06 -3.75
CA GLU A 101 -19.46 -7.17 -4.16
C GLU A 101 -19.66 -6.08 -3.11
N MET A 102 -19.52 -4.81 -3.52
CA MET A 102 -19.76 -3.62 -2.69
C MET A 102 -20.54 -2.60 -3.51
N LEU A 103 -21.54 -1.98 -2.90
CA LEU A 103 -22.39 -0.96 -3.54
C LEU A 103 -23.06 -1.43 -4.86
N GLY A 104 -23.36 -2.74 -4.97
CA GLY A 104 -23.96 -3.33 -6.16
C GLY A 104 -22.99 -3.60 -7.31
N GLU A 105 -21.67 -3.43 -7.10
CA GLU A 105 -20.65 -3.68 -8.09
C GLU A 105 -19.57 -4.65 -7.58
N ARG A 106 -18.96 -5.40 -8.49
CA ARG A 106 -17.84 -6.30 -8.17
C ARG A 106 -16.51 -5.55 -8.22
N HIS A 107 -15.77 -5.62 -7.13
CA HIS A 107 -14.45 -4.99 -6.96
C HIS A 107 -13.36 -6.05 -6.83
N ALA A 108 -12.13 -5.69 -7.20
CA ALA A 108 -10.99 -6.62 -7.16
C ALA A 108 -10.60 -7.05 -5.74
N MET A 109 -10.91 -6.24 -4.73
CA MET A 109 -10.61 -6.53 -3.32
C MET A 109 -11.51 -5.68 -2.39
N PRO A 110 -11.69 -6.09 -1.11
CA PRO A 110 -12.51 -5.37 -0.14
C PRO A 110 -11.81 -4.11 0.40
N LEU A 111 -11.45 -3.21 -0.47
CA LEU A 111 -10.74 -1.97 -0.18
C LEU A 111 -11.30 -0.86 -1.08
N GLY A 112 -11.40 0.35 -0.55
CA GLY A 112 -11.76 1.55 -1.30
C GLY A 112 -10.93 2.74 -0.84
N ILE A 113 -10.82 3.78 -1.67
CA ILE A 113 -10.23 5.05 -1.26
C ILE A 113 -11.34 5.90 -0.66
N ALA A 114 -11.23 6.18 0.63
CA ALA A 114 -12.18 6.97 1.39
C ALA A 114 -12.19 8.45 0.93
N PRO A 115 -13.32 9.18 1.13
CA PRO A 115 -13.39 10.59 0.80
C PRO A 115 -12.43 11.40 1.68
N THR A 116 -11.52 12.13 1.04
CA THR A 116 -10.55 13.00 1.71
C THR A 116 -10.70 14.42 1.17
N GLY A 117 -11.01 15.37 2.04
CA GLY A 117 -11.07 16.79 1.67
C GLY A 117 -9.68 17.38 1.40
N PHE A 118 -9.66 18.46 0.61
CA PHE A 118 -8.46 19.26 0.35
C PHE A 118 -7.24 18.48 -0.15
N ALA A 119 -7.42 17.39 -0.89
CA ALA A 119 -6.30 16.56 -1.35
C ALA A 119 -5.27 17.33 -2.19
N ARG A 120 -5.70 18.35 -2.96
CA ARG A 120 -4.80 19.21 -3.73
C ARG A 120 -3.94 20.16 -2.89
N MET A 121 -4.28 20.34 -1.62
CA MET A 121 -3.43 21.09 -0.69
C MET A 121 -2.10 20.36 -0.44
N MET A 122 -2.12 19.03 -0.53
CA MET A 122 -0.93 18.19 -0.37
C MET A 122 -0.21 17.92 -1.69
N GLN A 123 -0.96 17.73 -2.77
CA GLN A 123 -0.42 17.39 -4.08
C GLN A 123 -1.39 17.87 -5.18
N HIS A 124 -0.90 18.62 -6.17
CA HIS A 124 -1.72 19.30 -7.18
C HIS A 124 -2.63 18.38 -8.00
N GLU A 125 -2.26 17.11 -8.22
CA GLU A 125 -3.12 16.13 -8.86
C GLU A 125 -4.26 15.63 -7.95
N GLY A 126 -4.07 15.66 -6.63
CA GLY A 126 -5.09 15.40 -5.61
C GLY A 126 -6.00 14.23 -5.93
N GLU A 127 -7.29 14.51 -6.01
CA GLU A 127 -8.36 13.52 -6.22
C GLU A 127 -8.24 12.81 -7.57
N ARG A 128 -7.74 13.50 -8.63
CA ARG A 128 -7.53 12.88 -9.95
C ARG A 128 -6.55 11.72 -9.88
N ALA A 129 -5.45 11.91 -9.16
CA ALA A 129 -4.46 10.85 -8.96
C ALA A 129 -5.01 9.69 -8.12
N GLY A 130 -5.85 10.00 -7.11
CA GLY A 130 -6.54 9.01 -6.30
C GLY A 130 -7.50 8.15 -7.14
N ALA A 131 -8.36 8.79 -7.94
CA ALA A 131 -9.32 8.11 -8.81
C ALA A 131 -8.61 7.23 -9.86
N ALA A 132 -7.58 7.74 -10.51
CA ALA A 132 -6.79 6.96 -11.48
C ALA A 132 -6.09 5.75 -10.83
N ALA A 133 -5.61 5.89 -9.60
CA ALA A 133 -5.01 4.78 -8.86
C ALA A 133 -6.06 3.74 -8.44
N ALA A 134 -7.24 4.17 -8.00
CA ALA A 134 -8.35 3.29 -7.65
C ALA A 134 -8.83 2.50 -8.87
N GLN A 135 -9.01 3.16 -10.03
CA GLN A 135 -9.34 2.49 -11.29
C GLN A 135 -8.30 1.42 -11.64
N ALA A 136 -7.02 1.77 -11.59
CA ALA A 136 -5.93 0.84 -11.89
C ALA A 136 -5.89 -0.38 -10.95
N ALA A 137 -6.37 -0.22 -9.71
CA ALA A 137 -6.45 -1.29 -8.71
C ALA A 137 -7.79 -2.04 -8.73
N GLY A 138 -8.78 -1.61 -9.51
CA GLY A 138 -10.13 -2.18 -9.55
C GLY A 138 -10.91 -2.02 -8.26
N ILE A 139 -10.71 -0.90 -7.54
CA ILE A 139 -11.36 -0.58 -6.27
C ILE A 139 -12.16 0.74 -6.39
N PRO A 140 -13.17 1.00 -5.55
CA PRO A 140 -13.92 2.25 -5.58
C PRO A 140 -13.10 3.43 -5.06
N PHE A 141 -13.41 4.60 -5.61
CA PHE A 141 -12.94 5.89 -5.14
C PHE A 141 -14.12 6.74 -4.71
N CYS A 142 -14.08 7.27 -3.48
CA CYS A 142 -15.09 8.21 -2.98
C CYS A 142 -14.58 9.65 -3.06
N LEU A 143 -15.32 10.50 -3.78
CA LEU A 143 -15.04 11.93 -3.80
C LEU A 143 -15.62 12.60 -2.56
N SER A 144 -14.80 13.38 -1.87
CA SER A 144 -15.23 14.16 -0.70
C SER A 144 -16.10 15.35 -1.09
N THR A 145 -17.07 15.71 -0.26
CA THR A 145 -17.82 16.98 -0.36
C THR A 145 -16.89 18.20 -0.23
N LEU A 146 -15.74 18.05 0.43
CA LEU A 146 -14.66 19.04 0.51
C LEU A 146 -13.57 18.78 -0.53
N GLY A 147 -13.87 18.01 -1.57
CA GLY A 147 -12.98 17.79 -2.69
C GLY A 147 -12.62 19.10 -3.40
N THR A 148 -11.38 19.18 -3.86
CA THR A 148 -10.85 20.36 -4.57
C THR A 148 -10.85 20.17 -6.10
N THR A 149 -11.43 19.07 -6.55
CA THR A 149 -11.55 18.68 -7.97
C THR A 149 -13.03 18.43 -8.25
N SER A 150 -13.55 18.86 -9.41
CA SER A 150 -14.94 18.60 -9.78
C SER A 150 -15.20 17.13 -10.10
N ILE A 151 -16.47 16.72 -10.05
CA ILE A 151 -16.87 15.34 -10.39
C ILE A 151 -16.45 15.02 -11.83
N GLU A 152 -16.64 15.95 -12.77
CA GLU A 152 -16.32 15.79 -14.18
C GLU A 152 -14.81 15.58 -14.40
N GLU A 153 -13.97 16.29 -13.65
CA GLU A 153 -12.52 16.12 -13.71
C GLU A 153 -12.08 14.76 -13.13
N VAL A 154 -12.73 14.28 -12.08
CA VAL A 154 -12.49 12.96 -11.51
C VAL A 154 -12.87 11.87 -12.50
N VAL A 155 -14.08 11.95 -13.10
CA VAL A 155 -14.54 11.01 -14.12
C VAL A 155 -13.62 11.02 -15.35
N LYS A 156 -13.16 12.21 -15.78
CA LYS A 156 -12.21 12.32 -16.88
C LYS A 156 -10.86 11.65 -16.57
N ALA A 157 -10.43 11.72 -15.33
CA ALA A 157 -9.15 11.10 -14.89
C ALA A 157 -9.25 9.57 -14.74
N ALA A 158 -10.46 9.06 -14.49
CA ALA A 158 -10.77 7.64 -14.30
C ALA A 158 -12.08 7.27 -15.00
N PRO A 159 -12.14 7.27 -16.36
CA PRO A 159 -13.38 7.10 -17.13
C PRO A 159 -14.03 5.72 -16.95
N GLU A 160 -13.25 4.69 -16.62
CA GLU A 160 -13.71 3.34 -16.31
C GLU A 160 -13.72 3.08 -14.78
N GLY A 161 -13.46 4.14 -14.01
CA GLY A 161 -13.38 4.08 -12.56
C GLY A 161 -14.76 3.91 -11.92
N ARG A 162 -14.79 3.17 -10.83
CA ARG A 162 -15.96 2.99 -9.97
C ARG A 162 -15.95 4.10 -8.93
N ASN A 163 -16.60 5.19 -9.25
CA ASN A 163 -16.64 6.39 -8.43
C ASN A 163 -17.97 6.45 -7.66
N ALA A 164 -17.88 6.70 -6.35
CA ALA A 164 -19.02 6.92 -5.44
C ALA A 164 -18.88 8.24 -4.69
#